data_ad351726516df7b9e1e9ff3bf400e98b
#
_entry.id   ad351726516df7b9e1e9ff3bf400e98b
#
_cell.length_a   1.000
_cell.length_b   1.000
_cell.length_c   1.000
_cell.angle_alpha   90.00
_cell.angle_beta   90.00
_cell.angle_gamma   90.00
#
_symmetry.space_group_name_H-M   'P 1'
#
loop_
_entity.id
_entity.type
_entity.pdbx_description
1 polymer ?
#
loop_
_entity_poly.entity_id
_entity_poly.type
_entity_poly.pdbx_seq_one_letter_code
_entity_poly.pdbx_strand_id
1 'polypeptide(L)'
;MKRTLFIGMLGLSALMSGYAQQGEGVRKGRIVREPLVHDPVMAKEGDTYYLYSTGHNVSSFSSKDLSEWTIRHSVFSAPPQWAVDSIKGYEGHTWAPDIIYYKGNYHLFYSCSAFGKNTSAIGHAYRRTLNPDSDEPWTDTGAVIVSHARDNFNAIDPNIVIDEEGNPWMTFGSFWGGIQLVRLTEDLTSTLKPEKLYTICTRQFEGASDV
;
A
#
# COMPACT_ATOMS: atom_id res chain seq x y z
N MET A 1 -30.22 9.76 -47.85
CA MET A 1 -29.63 8.55 -47.22
C MET A 1 -28.25 8.88 -46.73
N LYS A 2 -28.10 9.16 -45.43
CA LYS A 2 -26.79 9.37 -44.77
C LYS A 2 -26.54 8.17 -43.88
N ARG A 3 -25.52 7.36 -44.19
CA ARG A 3 -25.05 6.25 -43.37
C ARG A 3 -24.06 6.80 -42.34
N THR A 4 -24.45 6.77 -41.08
CA THR A 4 -23.58 7.08 -39.96
C THR A 4 -22.82 5.82 -39.60
N LEU A 5 -21.49 5.88 -39.66
CA LEU A 5 -20.59 4.81 -39.32
C LEU A 5 -20.34 4.88 -37.81
N PHE A 6 -20.85 3.92 -37.04
CA PHE A 6 -20.48 3.69 -35.64
C PHE A 6 -19.17 2.90 -35.61
N ILE A 7 -18.07 3.54 -35.32
CA ILE A 7 -16.81 2.86 -35.01
C ILE A 7 -16.86 2.55 -33.50
N GLY A 8 -16.96 1.27 -33.20
CA GLY A 8 -17.03 0.76 -31.83
C GLY A 8 -15.70 0.95 -31.09
N MET A 9 -15.79 1.60 -29.95
CA MET A 9 -14.75 1.70 -28.94
C MET A 9 -14.82 0.43 -28.06
N LEU A 10 -14.34 -0.68 -28.61
CA LEU A 10 -14.22 -1.98 -27.94
C LEU A 10 -12.76 -2.39 -28.00
N GLY A 11 -11.98 -2.02 -27.00
CA GLY A 11 -10.56 -2.43 -27.01
C GLY A 11 -9.76 -2.18 -25.73
N LEU A 12 -10.28 -1.45 -24.73
CA LEU A 12 -9.46 -1.13 -23.54
C LEU A 12 -9.95 -1.77 -22.22
N SER A 13 -11.11 -2.41 -22.22
CA SER A 13 -11.64 -3.04 -20.98
C SER A 13 -11.13 -4.48 -20.72
N ALA A 14 -10.48 -5.11 -21.70
CA ALA A 14 -10.06 -6.50 -21.57
C ALA A 14 -8.70 -6.69 -20.86
N LEU A 15 -7.87 -5.65 -20.77
CA LEU A 15 -6.55 -5.74 -20.12
C LEU A 15 -6.58 -5.51 -18.60
N MET A 16 -7.61 -4.84 -18.09
CA MET A 16 -7.75 -4.62 -16.63
C MET A 16 -8.44 -5.77 -15.89
N SER A 17 -9.18 -6.64 -16.62
CA SER A 17 -9.84 -7.81 -16.02
C SER A 17 -8.87 -8.93 -15.62
N GLY A 18 -7.63 -8.92 -16.08
CA GLY A 18 -6.62 -9.92 -15.73
C GLY A 18 -6.02 -9.75 -14.32
N TYR A 19 -6.10 -8.57 -13.74
CA TYR A 19 -5.52 -8.29 -12.43
C TYR A 19 -6.48 -8.52 -11.25
N ALA A 20 -7.78 -8.55 -11.50
CA ALA A 20 -8.79 -8.71 -10.46
C ALA A 20 -9.06 -10.16 -10.05
N GLN A 21 -8.44 -11.16 -10.67
CA GLN A 21 -8.77 -12.58 -10.49
C GLN A 21 -7.72 -13.40 -9.73
N GLN A 22 -6.82 -12.76 -8.94
CA GLN A 22 -5.94 -13.50 -8.03
C GLN A 22 -6.52 -13.74 -6.62
N GLY A 23 -7.80 -13.48 -6.40
CA GLY A 23 -8.46 -13.59 -5.09
C GLY A 23 -8.80 -14.99 -4.60
N GLU A 24 -8.91 -15.99 -5.44
CA GLU A 24 -9.29 -17.34 -5.02
C GLU A 24 -8.44 -18.39 -5.74
N GLY A 25 -7.49 -19.00 -5.02
CA GLY A 25 -6.83 -20.21 -5.49
C GLY A 25 -5.32 -20.23 -5.54
N VAL A 26 -4.64 -19.19 -5.08
CA VAL A 26 -3.17 -19.22 -4.95
C VAL A 26 -2.82 -20.18 -3.81
N ARG A 27 -2.35 -21.37 -4.15
CA ARG A 27 -2.00 -22.39 -3.16
C ARG A 27 -0.79 -21.94 -2.37
N LYS A 28 -0.95 -21.71 -1.05
CA LYS A 28 0.12 -21.51 -0.08
C LYS A 28 1.24 -22.53 -0.30
N GLY A 29 2.49 -22.06 -0.22
CA GLY A 29 3.67 -22.91 -0.39
C GLY A 29 4.06 -23.18 -1.83
N ARG A 30 3.34 -22.68 -2.82
CA ARG A 30 3.75 -22.75 -4.22
C ARG A 30 5.01 -21.90 -4.43
N ILE A 31 5.99 -22.49 -5.10
CA ILE A 31 7.21 -21.79 -5.52
C ILE A 31 6.98 -21.17 -6.90
N VAL A 32 7.39 -19.91 -7.04
CA VAL A 32 7.40 -19.16 -8.31
C VAL A 32 8.77 -18.50 -8.48
N ARG A 33 9.26 -18.38 -9.71
CA ARG A 33 10.53 -17.70 -10.02
C ARG A 33 10.34 -16.24 -10.40
N GLU A 34 9.19 -15.92 -10.93
CA GLU A 34 8.79 -14.58 -11.36
C GLU A 34 7.46 -14.25 -10.69
N PRO A 35 7.47 -13.78 -9.41
CA PRO A 35 6.25 -13.39 -8.76
C PRO A 35 5.66 -12.16 -9.46
N LEU A 36 4.41 -12.26 -9.91
CA LEU A 36 3.69 -11.13 -10.45
C LEU A 36 3.27 -10.23 -9.30
N VAL A 37 3.90 -9.08 -9.19
CA VAL A 37 3.68 -8.13 -8.09
C VAL A 37 3.49 -6.71 -8.63
N HIS A 38 2.75 -5.91 -7.88
CA HIS A 38 2.58 -4.47 -8.08
C HIS A 38 2.94 -3.75 -6.78
N ASP A 39 3.68 -2.64 -6.87
CA ASP A 39 4.18 -1.87 -5.72
C ASP A 39 4.91 -2.75 -4.68
N PRO A 40 5.94 -3.52 -5.05
CA PRO A 40 6.61 -4.40 -4.12
C PRO A 40 7.54 -3.64 -3.16
N VAL A 41 7.54 -4.06 -1.91
CA VAL A 41 8.54 -3.70 -0.91
C VAL A 41 9.15 -4.96 -0.31
N MET A 42 10.39 -4.87 0.16
CA MET A 42 11.14 -6.02 0.63
C MET A 42 11.86 -5.71 1.95
N ALA A 43 11.84 -6.69 2.86
CA ALA A 43 12.66 -6.67 4.06
C ALA A 43 13.40 -8.00 4.21
N LYS A 44 14.48 -8.01 5.00
CA LYS A 44 15.26 -9.21 5.29
C LYS A 44 15.29 -9.47 6.79
N GLU A 45 15.04 -10.73 7.16
CA GLU A 45 15.23 -11.22 8.52
C GLU A 45 16.06 -12.50 8.47
N GLY A 46 17.20 -12.49 9.16
CA GLY A 46 18.14 -13.59 9.09
C GLY A 46 18.66 -13.84 7.67
N ASP A 47 18.46 -15.04 7.16
CA ASP A 47 18.81 -15.46 5.80
C ASP A 47 17.65 -15.41 4.80
N THR A 48 16.49 -14.88 5.21
CA THR A 48 15.25 -14.91 4.43
C THR A 48 14.82 -13.51 4.01
N TYR A 49 14.49 -13.34 2.75
CA TYR A 49 13.87 -12.16 2.18
C TYR A 49 12.36 -12.31 2.20
N TYR A 50 11.66 -11.25 2.58
CA TYR A 50 10.21 -11.18 2.61
C TYR A 50 9.77 -10.04 1.71
N LEU A 51 8.89 -10.36 0.76
CA LEU A 51 8.35 -9.40 -0.19
C LEU A 51 6.86 -9.23 0.09
N TYR A 52 6.43 -7.97 0.18
CA TYR A 52 5.04 -7.57 0.32
C TYR A 52 4.65 -6.73 -0.89
N SER A 53 3.40 -6.83 -1.32
CA SER A 53 2.93 -6.10 -2.49
C SER A 53 1.44 -5.81 -2.43
N THR A 54 1.00 -4.89 -3.29
CA THR A 54 -0.41 -4.69 -3.56
C THR A 54 -1.11 -6.02 -3.82
N GLY A 55 -2.27 -6.22 -3.18
CA GLY A 55 -3.07 -7.42 -3.30
C GLY A 55 -4.13 -7.53 -2.22
N HIS A 56 -4.88 -8.63 -2.25
CA HIS A 56 -5.92 -8.84 -1.24
C HIS A 56 -5.28 -9.03 0.14
N ASN A 57 -5.61 -8.11 1.08
CA ASN A 57 -5.08 -8.10 2.46
C ASN A 57 -3.53 -8.05 2.55
N VAL A 58 -2.87 -7.42 1.56
CA VAL A 58 -1.42 -7.38 1.36
C VAL A 58 -0.84 -8.75 1.04
N SER A 59 -0.47 -8.95 -0.21
CA SER A 59 0.19 -10.18 -0.68
C SER A 59 1.58 -10.33 -0.09
N SER A 60 1.98 -11.56 0.25
CA SER A 60 3.31 -11.81 0.79
C SER A 60 4.00 -13.04 0.19
N PHE A 61 5.32 -12.95 0.10
CA PHE A 61 6.21 -13.98 -0.43
C PHE A 61 7.47 -14.06 0.43
N SER A 62 8.16 -15.19 0.36
CA SER A 62 9.49 -15.30 0.98
C SER A 62 10.46 -16.04 0.07
N SER A 63 11.74 -15.69 0.16
CA SER A 63 12.84 -16.30 -0.59
C SER A 63 14.11 -16.33 0.23
N LYS A 64 14.98 -17.32 -0.03
CA LYS A 64 16.32 -17.37 0.53
C LYS A 64 17.40 -16.91 -0.45
N ASP A 65 17.08 -16.84 -1.73
CA ASP A 65 18.04 -16.63 -2.81
C ASP A 65 17.63 -15.56 -3.82
N LEU A 66 16.45 -14.93 -3.62
CA LEU A 66 15.83 -13.93 -4.52
C LEU A 66 15.46 -14.48 -5.91
N SER A 67 15.62 -15.79 -6.12
CA SER A 67 15.36 -16.50 -7.37
C SER A 67 14.09 -17.34 -7.30
N GLU A 68 13.92 -18.05 -6.19
CA GLU A 68 12.72 -18.84 -5.94
C GLU A 68 11.92 -18.25 -4.78
N TRP A 69 10.67 -17.93 -5.05
CA TRP A 69 9.76 -17.28 -4.12
C TRP A 69 8.65 -18.23 -3.69
N THR A 70 8.50 -18.43 -2.41
CA THR A 70 7.37 -19.15 -1.84
C THR A 70 6.23 -18.18 -1.59
N ILE A 71 5.06 -18.47 -2.17
CA ILE A 71 3.84 -17.70 -1.91
C ILE A 71 3.38 -17.98 -0.48
N ARG A 72 3.17 -16.92 0.30
CA ARG A 72 2.74 -16.98 1.70
C ARG A 72 1.27 -16.56 1.85
N HIS A 73 0.72 -16.66 3.05
CA HIS A 73 -0.56 -16.05 3.36
C HIS A 73 -0.46 -14.53 3.25
N SER A 74 -1.56 -13.88 2.88
CA SER A 74 -1.68 -12.43 3.03
C SER A 74 -1.39 -12.01 4.47
N VAL A 75 -0.93 -10.76 4.63
CA VAL A 75 -0.60 -10.19 5.94
C VAL A 75 -1.76 -10.28 6.91
N PHE A 76 -2.95 -9.92 6.42
CA PHE A 76 -4.19 -10.03 7.19
C PHE A 76 -5.05 -11.18 6.68
N SER A 77 -5.69 -11.91 7.59
CA SER A 77 -6.64 -13.00 7.26
C SER A 77 -7.98 -12.48 6.74
N ALA A 78 -8.31 -11.24 7.09
CA ALA A 78 -9.49 -10.51 6.64
C ALA A 78 -9.14 -9.02 6.47
N PRO A 79 -9.87 -8.24 5.65
CA PRO A 79 -9.66 -6.81 5.56
C PRO A 79 -9.73 -6.14 6.93
N PRO A 80 -8.86 -5.17 7.24
CA PRO A 80 -8.96 -4.39 8.47
C PRO A 80 -10.35 -3.77 8.61
N GLN A 81 -11.07 -4.11 9.67
CA GLN A 81 -12.48 -3.72 9.83
C GLN A 81 -12.66 -2.22 9.85
N TRP A 82 -11.74 -1.50 10.51
CA TRP A 82 -11.76 -0.03 10.54
C TRP A 82 -11.72 0.59 9.14
N ALA A 83 -10.97 -0.03 8.21
CA ALA A 83 -10.87 0.47 6.84
C ALA A 83 -12.16 0.16 6.04
N VAL A 84 -12.73 -1.02 6.21
CA VAL A 84 -14.01 -1.38 5.60
C VAL A 84 -15.13 -0.43 6.03
N ASP A 85 -15.15 -0.06 7.31
CA ASP A 85 -16.18 0.82 7.88
C ASP A 85 -15.99 2.29 7.47
N SER A 86 -14.73 2.73 7.25
CA SER A 86 -14.40 4.15 7.09
C SER A 86 -14.09 4.56 5.65
N ILE A 87 -13.54 3.66 4.84
CA ILE A 87 -13.08 3.97 3.48
C ILE A 87 -14.07 3.43 2.46
N LYS A 88 -14.91 4.33 1.96
CA LYS A 88 -15.96 3.94 1.00
C LYS A 88 -15.39 3.30 -0.28
N GLY A 89 -15.78 2.06 -0.51
CA GLY A 89 -15.36 1.28 -1.68
C GLY A 89 -14.08 0.49 -1.48
N TYR A 90 -13.50 0.49 -0.28
CA TYR A 90 -12.46 -0.44 0.09
C TYR A 90 -13.05 -1.81 0.43
N GLU A 91 -12.57 -2.86 -0.23
CA GLU A 91 -13.06 -4.24 -0.13
C GLU A 91 -11.90 -5.23 0.12
N GLY A 92 -10.81 -4.75 0.76
CA GLY A 92 -9.64 -5.59 1.10
C GLY A 92 -8.57 -5.67 0.01
N HIS A 93 -8.73 -5.01 -1.15
CA HIS A 93 -7.63 -4.85 -2.09
C HIS A 93 -6.72 -3.72 -1.59
N THR A 94 -5.69 -4.10 -0.86
CA THR A 94 -4.78 -3.20 -0.13
C THR A 94 -3.57 -2.88 -1.01
N TRP A 95 -3.15 -1.61 -1.07
CA TRP A 95 -2.17 -1.12 -2.03
C TRP A 95 -0.86 -0.70 -1.39
N ALA A 96 0.20 -0.69 -2.21
CA ALA A 96 1.51 -0.09 -2.01
C ALA A 96 1.98 -0.15 -0.55
N PRO A 97 2.31 -1.34 -0.02
CA PRO A 97 2.85 -1.45 1.32
C PRO A 97 4.27 -0.89 1.40
N ASP A 98 4.65 -0.36 2.57
CA ASP A 98 6.04 -0.11 2.95
C ASP A 98 6.37 -0.82 4.26
N ILE A 99 7.64 -1.21 4.46
CA ILE A 99 8.07 -1.94 5.64
C ILE A 99 9.42 -1.45 6.15
N ILE A 100 9.49 -1.22 7.46
CA ILE A 100 10.71 -0.82 8.14
C ILE A 100 10.91 -1.62 9.44
N TYR A 101 12.17 -1.98 9.75
CA TYR A 101 12.52 -2.46 11.07
C TYR A 101 12.92 -1.29 11.96
N TYR A 102 12.19 -1.09 13.05
CA TYR A 102 12.40 0.03 13.96
C TYR A 102 12.06 -0.35 15.39
N LYS A 103 12.96 0.00 16.33
CA LYS A 103 12.79 -0.25 17.78
C LYS A 103 12.34 -1.68 18.13
N GLY A 104 12.92 -2.68 17.44
CA GLY A 104 12.68 -4.10 17.77
C GLY A 104 11.47 -4.74 17.08
N ASN A 105 10.75 -4.00 16.24
CA ASN A 105 9.61 -4.50 15.47
C ASN A 105 9.76 -4.22 13.97
N TYR A 106 9.14 -5.04 13.16
CA TYR A 106 8.83 -4.73 11.77
C TYR A 106 7.50 -4.00 11.73
N HIS A 107 7.50 -2.80 11.13
CA HIS A 107 6.34 -1.96 10.95
C HIS A 107 5.95 -1.95 9.49
N LEU A 108 4.73 -2.35 9.21
CA LEU A 108 4.12 -2.37 7.88
C LEU A 108 3.11 -1.23 7.78
N PHE A 109 3.26 -0.40 6.75
CA PHE A 109 2.29 0.60 6.36
C PHE A 109 1.59 0.12 5.09
N TYR A 110 0.32 0.44 4.92
CA TYR A 110 -0.47 -0.05 3.80
C TYR A 110 -1.60 0.92 3.45
N SER A 111 -1.97 0.97 2.18
CA SER A 111 -2.96 1.91 1.67
C SER A 111 -4.32 1.25 1.49
N CYS A 112 -5.35 1.85 2.08
CA CYS A 112 -6.75 1.48 1.91
C CYS A 112 -7.47 2.57 1.12
N SER A 113 -7.96 2.24 -0.09
CA SER A 113 -8.57 3.21 -0.98
C SER A 113 -9.54 2.54 -1.96
N ALA A 114 -10.18 3.36 -2.79
CA ALA A 114 -10.91 2.95 -3.98
C ALA A 114 -10.36 3.68 -5.21
N PHE A 115 -10.31 2.99 -6.36
CA PHE A 115 -9.72 3.54 -7.57
C PHE A 115 -10.36 4.86 -8.00
N GLY A 116 -9.51 5.85 -8.33
CA GLY A 116 -9.95 7.18 -8.77
C GLY A 116 -10.54 8.06 -7.65
N LYS A 117 -10.27 7.73 -6.38
CA LYS A 117 -10.69 8.52 -5.21
C LYS A 117 -9.47 8.95 -4.40
N ASN A 118 -9.66 10.03 -3.64
CA ASN A 118 -8.73 10.42 -2.56
C ASN A 118 -9.35 10.28 -1.17
N THR A 119 -10.49 9.59 -1.06
CA THR A 119 -11.04 9.14 0.23
C THR A 119 -10.32 7.87 0.62
N SER A 120 -9.15 8.03 1.22
CA SER A 120 -8.16 6.98 1.43
C SER A 120 -7.58 7.05 2.84
N ALA A 121 -6.93 5.99 3.26
CA ALA A 121 -6.17 5.98 4.50
C ALA A 121 -4.89 5.12 4.36
N ILE A 122 -3.85 5.52 5.06
CA ILE A 122 -2.68 4.68 5.32
C ILE A 122 -2.87 4.07 6.70
N GLY A 123 -2.91 2.73 6.75
CA GLY A 123 -2.94 1.94 7.96
C GLY A 123 -1.54 1.52 8.40
N HIS A 124 -1.42 1.09 9.65
CA HIS A 124 -0.19 0.61 10.23
C HIS A 124 -0.41 -0.69 11.01
N ALA A 125 0.51 -1.63 10.84
CA ALA A 125 0.58 -2.84 11.65
C ALA A 125 2.04 -3.16 12.01
N TYR A 126 2.25 -3.90 13.08
CA TYR A 126 3.59 -4.32 13.48
C TYR A 126 3.63 -5.75 14.00
N ARG A 127 4.84 -6.35 13.98
CA ARG A 127 5.19 -7.62 14.62
C ARG A 127 6.70 -7.71 14.82
N ARG A 128 7.15 -8.64 15.68
CA ARG A 128 8.58 -8.79 15.98
C ARG A 128 9.36 -9.60 14.96
N THR A 129 8.71 -10.45 14.21
CA THR A 129 9.33 -11.33 13.21
C THR A 129 8.54 -11.35 11.90
N LEU A 130 9.23 -11.47 10.78
CA LEU A 130 8.60 -11.65 9.46
C LEU A 130 8.30 -13.11 9.15
N ASN A 131 8.76 -14.07 10.00
CA ASN A 131 8.49 -15.48 9.78
C ASN A 131 6.98 -15.77 9.78
N PRO A 132 6.39 -16.16 8.64
CA PRO A 132 4.96 -16.41 8.54
C PRO A 132 4.49 -17.65 9.31
N ASP A 133 5.43 -18.52 9.69
CA ASP A 133 5.15 -19.73 10.45
C ASP A 133 5.23 -19.49 11.98
N SER A 134 5.47 -18.23 12.41
CA SER A 134 5.36 -17.80 13.80
C SER A 134 3.91 -17.67 14.23
N ASP A 135 3.62 -18.04 15.47
CA ASP A 135 2.29 -17.85 16.10
C ASP A 135 1.97 -16.38 16.41
N GLU A 136 2.91 -15.47 16.22
CA GLU A 136 2.72 -14.03 16.45
C GLU A 136 1.95 -13.41 15.27
N PRO A 137 0.73 -12.89 15.48
CA PRO A 137 -0.01 -12.20 14.42
C PRO A 137 0.56 -10.80 14.19
N TRP A 138 0.24 -10.21 13.03
CA TRP A 138 0.36 -8.78 12.84
C TRP A 138 -0.62 -8.05 13.74
N THR A 139 -0.15 -7.08 14.52
CA THR A 139 -0.98 -6.20 15.32
C THR A 139 -1.32 -4.97 14.48
N ASP A 140 -2.57 -4.89 14.01
CA ASP A 140 -3.10 -3.73 13.31
C ASP A 140 -3.43 -2.61 14.32
N THR A 141 -2.90 -1.40 14.10
CA THR A 141 -3.13 -0.24 14.97
C THR A 141 -4.11 0.76 14.38
N GLY A 142 -4.64 0.50 13.20
CA GLY A 142 -5.58 1.40 12.54
C GLY A 142 -4.93 2.43 11.62
N ALA A 143 -5.66 3.50 11.34
CA ALA A 143 -5.23 4.55 10.43
C ALA A 143 -4.18 5.47 11.05
N VAL A 144 -3.08 5.71 10.33
CA VAL A 144 -2.05 6.72 10.65
C VAL A 144 -2.47 8.09 10.13
N ILE A 145 -2.96 8.14 8.90
CA ILE A 145 -3.46 9.34 8.23
C ILE A 145 -4.63 8.99 7.31
N VAL A 146 -5.57 9.91 7.20
CA VAL A 146 -6.76 9.77 6.35
C VAL A 146 -6.88 11.00 5.46
N SER A 147 -7.25 10.80 4.21
CA SER A 147 -7.65 11.87 3.29
C SER A 147 -9.14 11.80 2.97
N HIS A 148 -9.73 12.97 2.77
CA HIS A 148 -11.15 13.16 2.47
C HIS A 148 -11.31 13.80 1.08
N ALA A 149 -12.51 13.74 0.52
CA ALA A 149 -12.79 14.19 -0.85
C ALA A 149 -12.43 15.67 -1.15
N ARG A 150 -12.32 16.52 -0.10
CA ARG A 150 -11.97 17.94 -0.25
C ARG A 150 -10.49 18.24 0.02
N ASP A 151 -9.72 17.23 0.44
CA ASP A 151 -8.31 17.41 0.73
C ASP A 151 -7.52 17.47 -0.59
N ASN A 152 -6.49 18.31 -0.59
CA ASN A 152 -5.56 18.41 -1.73
C ASN A 152 -4.40 17.41 -1.61
N PHE A 153 -4.68 16.21 -1.12
CA PHE A 153 -3.74 15.09 -1.08
C PHE A 153 -4.49 13.77 -1.09
N ASN A 154 -3.77 12.68 -1.33
CA ASN A 154 -4.30 11.32 -1.25
C ASN A 154 -3.46 10.52 -0.25
N ALA A 155 -4.06 9.94 0.77
CA ALA A 155 -3.37 9.14 1.79
C ALA A 155 -3.14 7.71 1.28
N ILE A 156 -2.21 7.56 0.33
CA ILE A 156 -1.74 6.29 -0.24
C ILE A 156 -0.22 6.35 -0.47
N ASP A 157 0.37 5.24 -0.84
CA ASP A 157 1.76 5.07 -1.26
C ASP A 157 2.75 5.55 -0.17
N PRO A 158 2.69 4.99 1.06
CA PRO A 158 3.59 5.37 2.14
C PRO A 158 5.02 4.92 1.88
N ASN A 159 5.97 5.73 2.35
CA ASN A 159 7.36 5.32 2.53
C ASN A 159 7.92 5.96 3.81
N ILE A 160 8.58 5.18 4.65
CA ILE A 160 9.02 5.60 5.98
C ILE A 160 10.53 5.83 5.98
N VAL A 161 10.92 6.97 6.54
CA VAL A 161 12.32 7.38 6.69
C VAL A 161 12.57 7.78 8.14
N ILE A 162 13.71 7.37 8.69
CA ILE A 162 14.23 7.86 9.96
C ILE A 162 15.34 8.87 9.64
N ASP A 163 15.19 10.10 10.12
CA ASP A 163 16.21 11.12 9.91
C ASP A 163 17.47 10.90 10.78
N GLU A 164 18.49 11.73 10.59
CA GLU A 164 19.76 11.62 11.30
C GLU A 164 19.61 11.84 12.82
N GLU A 165 18.59 12.57 13.24
CA GLU A 165 18.24 12.78 14.65
C GLU A 165 17.39 11.64 15.23
N GLY A 166 17.03 10.65 14.42
CA GLY A 166 16.21 9.50 14.82
C GLY A 166 14.71 9.75 14.78
N ASN A 167 14.25 10.84 14.18
CA ASN A 167 12.84 11.15 14.05
C ASN A 167 12.22 10.39 12.86
N PRO A 168 11.06 9.79 13.03
CA PRO A 168 10.37 9.11 11.95
C PRO A 168 9.55 10.08 11.11
N TRP A 169 9.66 9.92 9.80
CA TRP A 169 8.91 10.65 8.79
C TRP A 169 8.25 9.70 7.81
N MET A 170 7.12 10.10 7.26
CA MET A 170 6.44 9.38 6.19
C MET A 170 6.27 10.31 4.99
N THR A 171 6.77 9.86 3.83
CA THR A 171 6.35 10.41 2.54
C THR A 171 5.16 9.61 2.03
N PHE A 172 4.21 10.26 1.40
CA PHE A 172 3.02 9.62 0.87
C PHE A 172 2.35 10.50 -0.18
N GLY A 173 1.42 9.93 -0.93
CA GLY A 173 0.57 10.69 -1.85
C GLY A 173 0.82 10.38 -3.32
N SER A 174 -0.21 10.63 -4.11
CA SER A 174 -0.22 10.44 -5.55
C SER A 174 -1.29 11.33 -6.16
N PHE A 175 -1.03 11.92 -7.33
CA PHE A 175 -1.90 12.93 -7.95
C PHE A 175 -2.20 14.12 -7.02
N TRP A 176 -3.37 14.74 -7.10
CA TRP A 176 -3.82 15.90 -6.30
C TRP A 176 -2.68 16.89 -6.05
N GLY A 177 -2.41 17.24 -4.79
CA GLY A 177 -1.32 18.13 -4.41
C GLY A 177 0.07 17.50 -4.42
N GLY A 178 0.25 16.29 -4.97
CA GLY A 178 1.53 15.62 -5.11
C GLY A 178 1.97 14.86 -3.86
N ILE A 179 3.29 14.69 -3.71
CA ILE A 179 3.90 13.95 -2.61
C ILE A 179 4.02 14.84 -1.38
N GLN A 180 3.50 14.34 -0.28
CA GLN A 180 3.53 14.98 1.03
C GLN A 180 4.58 14.33 1.92
N LEU A 181 5.11 15.09 2.86
CA LEU A 181 5.95 14.62 3.96
C LEU A 181 5.28 15.00 5.27
N VAL A 182 5.21 14.07 6.21
CA VAL A 182 4.66 14.27 7.55
C VAL A 182 5.53 13.60 8.60
N ARG A 183 5.67 14.23 9.77
CA ARG A 183 6.36 13.63 10.91
C ARG A 183 5.44 12.65 11.62
N LEU A 184 5.97 11.48 11.97
CA LEU A 184 5.27 10.47 12.75
C LEU A 184 5.58 10.60 14.25
N THR A 185 4.75 9.98 15.08
CA THR A 185 5.08 9.70 16.48
C THR A 185 6.19 8.66 16.56
N GLU A 186 6.90 8.61 17.68
CA GLU A 186 8.05 7.69 17.87
C GLU A 186 7.68 6.21 17.80
N ASP A 187 6.43 5.86 18.03
CA ASP A 187 5.90 4.50 17.94
C ASP A 187 5.34 4.18 16.54
N LEU A 188 5.41 5.14 15.61
CA LEU A 188 4.97 5.05 14.22
C LEU A 188 3.45 4.87 14.02
N THR A 189 2.65 4.94 15.09
CA THR A 189 1.21 4.64 15.03
C THR A 189 0.35 5.79 14.55
N SER A 190 0.87 7.01 14.52
CA SER A 190 0.13 8.21 14.10
C SER A 190 1.04 9.34 13.62
N THR A 191 0.45 10.36 13.02
CA THR A 191 1.15 11.61 12.72
C THR A 191 1.38 12.43 14.00
N LEU A 192 2.55 13.09 14.11
CA LEU A 192 2.87 13.98 15.23
C LEU A 192 1.93 15.19 15.21
N LYS A 193 1.37 15.56 16.38
CA LYS A 193 0.48 16.71 16.51
C LYS A 193 1.20 17.94 17.09
N PRO A 194 0.89 19.17 16.62
CA PRO A 194 -0.07 19.47 15.55
C PRO A 194 0.45 18.96 14.20
N GLU A 195 -0.44 18.34 13.43
CA GLU A 195 -0.09 17.79 12.14
C GLU A 195 0.35 18.90 11.18
N LYS A 196 1.48 18.67 10.50
CA LYS A 196 2.00 19.56 9.49
C LYS A 196 2.42 18.77 8.27
N LEU A 197 1.78 19.03 7.15
CA LEU A 197 2.11 18.44 5.86
C LEU A 197 3.06 19.39 5.10
N TYR A 198 4.08 18.80 4.49
CA TYR A 198 5.00 19.49 3.60
C TYR A 198 4.88 18.89 2.21
N THR A 199 4.48 19.66 1.22
CA THR A 199 4.52 19.22 -0.17
C THR A 199 5.95 19.24 -0.65
N ILE A 200 6.52 18.07 -0.94
CA ILE A 200 7.93 17.94 -1.37
C ILE A 200 8.08 17.74 -2.87
N CYS A 201 7.02 17.30 -3.55
CA CYS A 201 7.01 17.15 -5.01
C CYS A 201 5.58 17.31 -5.52
N THR A 202 5.41 18.10 -6.58
CA THR A 202 4.14 18.23 -7.28
C THR A 202 4.39 18.26 -8.78
N ARG A 203 3.46 17.69 -9.55
CA ARG A 203 3.49 17.79 -11.00
C ARG A 203 2.71 19.02 -11.43
N GLN A 204 3.45 20.04 -11.87
CA GLN A 204 2.85 21.21 -12.54
C GLN A 204 2.77 20.91 -14.05
N PHE A 205 1.59 21.04 -14.63
CA PHE A 205 1.42 21.12 -16.07
C PHE A 205 1.40 22.60 -16.45
N GLU A 206 2.23 23.03 -17.40
CA GLU A 206 2.07 24.34 -18.02
C GLU A 206 0.66 24.41 -18.64
N GLY A 207 -0.17 25.33 -18.13
CA GLY A 207 -1.55 25.51 -18.59
C GLY A 207 -2.63 24.78 -17.80
N ALA A 208 -2.33 24.09 -16.72
CA ALA A 208 -3.35 23.66 -15.77
C ALA A 208 -3.75 24.86 -14.91
N SER A 209 -4.92 25.43 -15.17
CA SER A 209 -5.60 26.25 -14.19
C SER A 209 -5.87 25.41 -12.96
N ASP A 210 -5.57 25.94 -11.78
CA ASP A 210 -5.82 25.32 -10.48
C ASP A 210 -7.21 24.65 -10.45
N VAL A 211 -7.21 23.31 -10.30
CA VAL A 211 -8.43 22.52 -10.13
C VAL A 211 -8.61 22.28 -8.63
#